data_b4cd82a030a954185cefc0cc5a4b8dd9
#
_entry.id   b4cd82a030a954185cefc0cc5a4b8dd9
#
_cell.length_a   1.000
_cell.length_b   1.000
_cell.length_c   1.000
_cell.angle_alpha   90.00
_cell.angle_beta   90.00
_cell.angle_gamma   90.00
#
_symmetry.space_group_name_H-M   'P 1'
#
loop_
_entity.id
_entity.type
_entity.pdbx_description
1 polymer ?
#
loop_
_entity_poly.entity_id
_entity_poly.type
_entity_poly.pdbx_seq_one_letter_code
_entity_poly.pdbx_strand_id
1 'polypeptide(L)' 'MTCEELGGACQQTFSASNFDEIAQMVSKHAREKVQQGDLAHIKAMNEMRNNMTSPDAMKTWMDSKREEFTALPND' A
#
# COMPACT_ATOMS: atom_id res chain seq x y z
N MET A 1 -0.96 -9.69 -1.18
CA MET A 1 0.10 -8.79 -0.68
C MET A 1 -0.22 -8.31 0.73
N THR A 2 0.78 -7.95 1.48
CA THR A 2 0.58 -7.44 2.83
C THR A 2 0.52 -5.92 2.83
N CYS A 3 -0.04 -5.36 3.92
CA CYS A 3 -0.06 -3.92 4.13
C CYS A 3 1.35 -3.33 4.08
N GLU A 4 2.33 -4.01 4.68
CA GLU A 4 3.72 -3.57 4.69
C GLU A 4 4.32 -3.54 3.29
N GLU A 5 4.05 -4.53 2.47
CA GLU A 5 4.52 -4.55 1.08
C GLU A 5 3.99 -3.38 0.26
N LEU A 6 2.84 -2.84 0.65
CA LEU A 6 2.20 -1.73 -0.04
C LEU A 6 2.41 -0.40 0.68
N GLY A 7 3.44 -0.32 1.52
CA GLY A 7 3.83 0.93 2.15
C GLY A 7 3.20 1.21 3.50
N GLY A 8 2.45 0.25 4.03
CA GLY A 8 1.84 0.39 5.35
C GLY A 8 2.75 -0.10 6.47
N ALA A 9 2.19 -0.26 7.66
CA ALA A 9 2.95 -0.52 8.87
C ALA A 9 2.58 -1.82 9.59
N CYS A 10 1.78 -2.69 8.97
CA CYS A 10 1.40 -3.96 9.59
C CYS A 10 1.49 -5.09 8.57
N GLN A 11 1.30 -6.31 9.03
CA GLN A 11 1.44 -7.49 8.18
C GLN A 11 0.10 -8.11 7.78
N GLN A 12 -0.96 -7.32 7.83
CA GLN A 12 -2.26 -7.80 7.39
C GLN A 12 -2.21 -8.15 5.90
N THR A 13 -2.70 -9.35 5.57
CA THR A 13 -2.68 -9.85 4.20
C THR A 13 -3.96 -9.43 3.47
N PHE A 14 -3.81 -9.05 2.21
CA PHE A 14 -4.93 -8.72 1.33
C PHE A 14 -4.87 -9.60 0.10
N SER A 15 -6.03 -10.04 -0.37
CA SER A 15 -6.16 -10.86 -1.57
C SER A 15 -7.27 -10.28 -2.45
N ALA A 16 -7.00 -10.22 -3.75
CA ALA A 16 -7.98 -9.75 -4.72
C ALA A 16 -7.61 -10.30 -6.10
N SER A 17 -8.52 -10.19 -7.05
CA SER A 17 -8.28 -10.70 -8.39
C SER A 17 -7.40 -9.78 -9.23
N ASN A 18 -7.25 -8.50 -8.85
CA ASN A 18 -6.38 -7.57 -9.56
C ASN A 18 -5.76 -6.57 -8.58
N PHE A 19 -4.74 -5.86 -9.08
CA PHE A 19 -3.99 -4.92 -8.26
C PHE A 19 -4.84 -3.72 -7.84
N ASP A 20 -5.72 -3.23 -8.70
CA ASP A 20 -6.55 -2.08 -8.38
C ASP A 20 -7.43 -2.33 -7.17
N GLU A 21 -8.00 -3.53 -7.07
CA GLU A 21 -8.78 -3.92 -5.90
C GLU A 21 -7.95 -3.95 -4.63
N ILE A 22 -6.73 -4.52 -4.71
CA ILE A 22 -5.83 -4.57 -3.57
C ILE A 22 -5.46 -3.16 -3.12
N ALA A 23 -5.17 -2.27 -4.07
CA ALA A 23 -4.82 -0.89 -3.76
C ALA A 23 -5.95 -0.19 -3.01
N GLN A 24 -7.21 -0.42 -3.40
CA GLN A 24 -8.36 0.13 -2.71
C GLN A 24 -8.51 -0.42 -1.30
N MET A 25 -8.32 -1.73 -1.14
CA MET A 25 -8.41 -2.38 0.17
C MET A 25 -7.36 -1.84 1.13
N VAL A 26 -6.13 -1.70 0.67
CA VAL A 26 -5.03 -1.19 1.48
C VAL A 26 -5.23 0.27 1.81
N SER A 27 -5.69 1.08 0.86
CA SER A 27 -5.98 2.49 1.10
C SER A 27 -7.05 2.67 2.18
N LYS A 28 -8.10 1.87 2.13
CA LYS A 28 -9.16 1.90 3.14
C LYS A 28 -8.61 1.48 4.50
N HIS A 29 -7.83 0.40 4.54
CA HIS A 29 -7.22 -0.09 5.76
C HIS A 29 -6.33 0.97 6.41
N ALA A 30 -5.46 1.60 5.63
CA ALA A 30 -4.56 2.63 6.14
C ALA A 30 -5.35 3.83 6.67
N ARG A 31 -6.40 4.24 5.96
CA ARG A 31 -7.24 5.36 6.39
C ARG A 31 -7.92 5.06 7.72
N GLU A 32 -8.46 3.85 7.88
CA GLU A 32 -9.10 3.43 9.12
C GLU A 32 -8.11 3.44 10.29
N LYS A 33 -6.89 2.95 10.05
CA LYS A 33 -5.86 2.94 11.09
C LYS A 33 -5.45 4.35 11.50
N VAL A 34 -5.32 5.26 10.55
CA VAL A 34 -5.00 6.66 10.83
C VAL A 34 -6.12 7.30 11.66
N GLN A 35 -7.38 7.03 11.33
CA GLN A 35 -8.51 7.54 12.10
C GLN A 35 -8.54 7.01 13.53
N GLN A 36 -8.04 5.80 13.75
CA GLN A 36 -7.94 5.20 15.07
C GLN A 36 -6.75 5.71 15.87
N GLY A 37 -5.91 6.56 15.26
CA GLY A 37 -4.74 7.09 15.93
C GLY A 37 -3.55 6.15 15.96
N ASP A 38 -3.47 5.19 15.04
CA ASP A 38 -2.35 4.25 14.96
C ASP A 38 -1.10 4.99 14.50
N LEU A 39 -0.17 5.22 15.42
CA LEU A 39 1.03 6.01 15.15
C LEU A 39 1.92 5.39 14.09
N ALA A 40 2.01 4.06 14.05
CA ALA A 40 2.84 3.37 13.06
C ALA A 40 2.32 3.61 11.64
N HIS A 41 1.00 3.56 11.44
CA HIS A 41 0.40 3.82 10.13
C HIS A 41 0.49 5.30 9.76
N ILE A 42 0.36 6.19 10.73
CA ILE A 42 0.51 7.63 10.50
C ILE A 42 1.93 7.94 10.03
N LYS A 43 2.93 7.36 10.70
CA LYS A 43 4.33 7.53 10.33
C LYS A 43 4.61 6.99 8.93
N ALA A 44 4.11 5.78 8.63
CA ALA A 44 4.29 5.17 7.31
C ALA A 44 3.67 6.04 6.21
N MET A 45 2.49 6.58 6.46
CA MET A 45 1.82 7.45 5.50
C MET A 45 2.60 8.74 5.27
N ASN A 46 3.14 9.34 6.33
CA ASN A 46 3.96 10.54 6.21
C ASN A 46 5.25 10.27 5.45
N GLU A 47 5.90 9.16 5.70
CA GLU A 47 7.11 8.77 4.96
C GLU A 47 6.82 8.56 3.48
N MET A 48 5.70 7.90 3.16
CA MET A 48 5.30 7.70 1.78
C MET A 48 5.05 9.04 1.09
N ARG A 49 4.37 9.96 1.77
CA ARG A 49 4.11 11.29 1.23
C ARG A 49 5.42 12.04 0.94
N ASN A 50 6.39 11.94 1.85
CA ASN A 50 7.68 12.58 1.67
C ASN A 50 8.48 11.98 0.52
N ASN A 51 8.34 10.67 0.29
CA ASN A 51 9.05 9.98 -0.79
C ASN A 51 8.38 10.19 -2.15
N MET A 52 7.08 10.46 -2.16
CA MET A 52 6.31 10.62 -3.40
C MET A 52 5.94 12.08 -3.61
N THR A 53 6.96 12.92 -3.84
CA THR A 53 6.77 14.34 -3.98
C THR A 53 6.38 14.77 -5.40
N SER A 54 6.39 13.83 -6.36
CA SER A 54 6.02 14.11 -7.74
C SER A 54 5.10 13.02 -8.29
N PRO A 55 4.27 13.35 -9.31
CA PRO A 55 3.45 12.32 -9.97
C PRO A 55 4.27 11.18 -10.57
N ASP A 56 5.47 11.47 -11.08
CA ASP A 56 6.35 10.45 -11.66
C ASP A 56 6.82 9.46 -10.60
N ALA A 57 7.17 9.94 -9.41
CA ALA A 57 7.58 9.07 -8.31
C ALA A 57 6.43 8.13 -7.91
N MET A 58 5.22 8.64 -7.82
CA MET A 58 4.05 7.84 -7.49
C MET A 58 3.77 6.79 -8.56
N LYS A 59 3.86 7.17 -9.83
CA LYS A 59 3.64 6.24 -10.94
C LYS A 59 4.66 5.11 -10.93
N THR A 60 5.94 5.45 -10.73
CA THR A 60 7.00 4.46 -10.66
C THR A 60 6.75 3.47 -9.52
N TRP A 61 6.36 3.98 -8.35
CA TRP A 61 6.05 3.14 -7.20
C TRP A 61 4.87 2.21 -7.49
N MET A 62 3.79 2.75 -8.06
CA MET A 62 2.61 1.96 -8.38
C MET A 62 2.92 0.88 -9.42
N ASP A 63 3.69 1.22 -10.45
CA ASP A 63 4.09 0.25 -11.48
C ASP A 63 4.93 -0.87 -10.88
N SER A 64 5.86 -0.54 -9.98
CA SER A 64 6.68 -1.51 -9.29
C SER A 64 5.82 -2.46 -8.45
N LYS A 65 4.85 -1.94 -7.71
CA LYS A 65 3.96 -2.76 -6.89
C LYS A 65 3.04 -3.62 -7.75
N ARG A 66 2.60 -3.12 -8.88
CA ARG A 66 1.79 -3.88 -9.83
C ARG A 66 2.57 -5.07 -10.40
N GLU A 67 3.85 -4.87 -10.69
CA GLU A 67 4.72 -5.96 -11.13
C GLU A 67 4.90 -7.01 -10.05
N GLU A 68 5.09 -6.58 -8.80
CA GLU A 68 5.20 -7.50 -7.68
C GLU A 68 3.92 -8.33 -7.53
N PHE A 69 2.76 -7.71 -7.67
CA PHE A 69 1.49 -8.40 -7.60
C PHE A 69 1.37 -9.45 -8.71
N THR A 70 1.74 -9.08 -9.92
CA THR A 70 1.68 -9.98 -11.08
C THR A 70 2.61 -11.18 -10.92
N ALA A 71 3.73 -11.00 -10.22
CA ALA A 71 4.70 -12.06 -9.99
C ALA A 71 4.31 -13.01 -8.86
N LEU A 72 3.27 -12.69 -8.07
CA LEU A 72 2.83 -13.56 -6.99
C LEU A 72 2.20 -14.84 -7.55
N PRO A 73 2.39 -15.98 -6.86
CA PRO A 73 1.71 -17.21 -7.26
C PRO A 73 0.20 -17.07 -7.22
N ASN A 74 -0.46 -17.63 -8.20
CA ASN A 74 -1.92 -17.75 -8.18
C ASN A 74 -2.30 -18.95 -7.35
N ASP A 75 -3.02 -18.70 -6.29
CA ASP A 75 -3.55 -19.77 -5.43
C ASP A 75 -4.94 -20.20 -5.90
#